data_d14acdcc29d7b4972e255a861539c388
#
_entry.id   d14acdcc29d7b4972e255a861539c388
#
_cell.length_a   1.000
_cell.length_b   1.000
_cell.length_c   1.000
_cell.angle_alpha   90.00
_cell.angle_beta   90.00
_cell.angle_gamma   90.00
#
_symmetry.space_group_name_H-M   'P 1'
#
loop_
_entity.id
_entity.type
_entity.pdbx_description
1 polymer ?
#
loop_
_entity_poly.entity_id
_entity_poly.type
_entity_poly.pdbx_seq_one_letter_code
_entity_poly.pdbx_strand_id
1 'polypeptide(L)'
;MKTYKLYILGLMLLGSLTTRAQSSIDQVLRSIETNNKSLQANTKMTDAQKLEAQTGKFLANPSVEWEQMWGNRNNPGSEYTLTVKQSLDFPTTYSNKNKLANLKANTIGFQSAAYRQQLL
;
A
#
# COMPACT_ATOMS: atom_id res chain seq x y z
N MET A 1 47.67 44.63 -5.80
CA MET A 1 46.57 44.22 -4.86
C MET A 1 45.14 44.47 -5.39
N LYS A 2 44.90 44.94 -6.62
CA LYS A 2 43.53 45.15 -7.18
C LYS A 2 43.10 44.06 -8.16
N THR A 3 44.02 43.31 -8.77
CA THR A 3 43.71 42.35 -9.84
C THR A 3 43.08 41.04 -9.34
N TYR A 4 43.51 40.49 -8.20
CA TYR A 4 42.95 39.26 -7.65
C TYR A 4 41.49 39.42 -7.16
N LYS A 5 41.10 40.62 -6.75
CA LYS A 5 39.71 40.92 -6.37
C LYS A 5 38.77 40.80 -7.56
N LEU A 6 39.22 41.14 -8.76
CA LEU A 6 38.47 40.98 -10.01
C LEU A 6 38.30 39.50 -10.40
N TYR A 7 39.33 38.66 -10.20
CA TYR A 7 39.24 37.23 -10.46
C TYR A 7 38.32 36.51 -9.48
N ILE A 8 38.32 36.89 -8.20
CA ILE A 8 37.41 36.34 -7.18
C ILE A 8 35.97 36.74 -7.47
N LEU A 9 35.73 37.96 -7.90
CA LEU A 9 34.39 38.42 -8.29
C LEU A 9 33.87 37.70 -9.53
N GLY A 10 34.74 37.45 -10.53
CA GLY A 10 34.42 36.68 -11.73
C GLY A 10 34.09 35.21 -11.41
N LEU A 11 34.84 34.60 -10.49
CA LEU A 11 34.62 33.22 -10.07
C LEU A 11 33.30 33.05 -9.30
N MET A 12 32.90 34.01 -8.48
CA MET A 12 31.62 34.02 -7.77
C MET A 12 30.41 34.19 -8.72
N LEU A 13 30.58 34.94 -9.82
CA LEU A 13 29.48 35.11 -10.81
C LEU A 13 29.26 33.82 -11.63
N LEU A 14 30.26 33.00 -11.89
CA LEU A 14 30.11 31.74 -12.61
C LEU A 14 29.39 30.67 -11.77
N GLY A 15 29.49 30.70 -10.43
CA GLY A 15 28.87 29.74 -9.52
C GLY A 15 27.34 29.89 -9.41
N SER A 16 26.78 31.03 -9.78
CA SER A 16 25.34 31.30 -9.63
C SER A 16 24.46 30.86 -10.82
N LEU A 17 25.05 30.39 -11.90
CA LEU A 17 24.31 30.01 -13.12
C LEU A 17 23.85 28.56 -13.13
N THR A 18 24.36 27.71 -12.24
CA THR A 18 24.06 26.25 -12.26
C THR A 18 22.79 25.85 -11.52
N THR A 19 22.23 26.70 -10.66
CA THR A 19 21.10 26.36 -9.80
C THR A 19 19.73 26.38 -10.48
N ARG A 20 19.59 27.01 -11.65
CA ARG A 20 18.29 27.10 -12.34
C ARG A 20 17.95 25.92 -13.26
N ALA A 21 18.95 25.18 -13.73
CA ALA A 21 18.74 24.05 -14.64
C ALA A 21 18.11 22.85 -13.93
N GLN A 22 18.49 22.58 -12.68
CA GLN A 22 17.98 21.46 -11.88
C GLN A 22 16.50 21.63 -11.50
N SER A 23 16.05 22.87 -11.21
CA SER A 23 14.65 23.13 -10.88
C SER A 23 13.70 22.89 -12.07
N SER A 24 14.17 23.09 -13.29
CA SER A 24 13.39 22.85 -14.50
C SER A 24 13.15 21.37 -14.77
N ILE A 25 14.17 20.53 -14.58
CA ILE A 25 14.07 19.08 -14.78
C ILE A 25 13.13 18.46 -13.74
N ASP A 26 13.28 18.81 -12.47
CA ASP A 26 12.39 18.36 -11.40
C ASP A 26 10.94 18.75 -11.63
N GLN A 27 10.69 19.93 -12.17
CA GLN A 27 9.36 20.40 -12.50
C GLN A 27 8.74 19.61 -13.65
N VAL A 28 9.50 19.30 -14.68
CA VAL A 28 9.07 18.46 -15.80
C VAL A 28 8.79 17.04 -15.34
N LEU A 29 9.66 16.43 -14.53
CA LEU A 29 9.44 15.10 -13.95
C LEU A 29 8.17 15.05 -13.11
N ARG A 30 7.93 16.02 -12.25
CA ARG A 30 6.69 16.11 -11.46
C ARG A 30 5.45 16.27 -12.36
N SER A 31 5.56 17.03 -13.43
CA SER A 31 4.46 17.19 -14.38
C SER A 31 4.16 15.86 -15.10
N ILE A 32 5.18 15.10 -15.48
CA ILE A 32 5.02 13.76 -16.07
C ILE A 32 4.38 12.83 -15.06
N GLU A 33 4.85 12.80 -13.83
CA GLU A 33 4.30 11.95 -12.77
C GLU A 33 2.82 12.25 -12.53
N THR A 34 2.44 13.52 -12.47
CA THR A 34 1.06 13.93 -12.19
C THR A 34 0.11 13.61 -13.35
N ASN A 35 0.59 13.72 -14.60
CA ASN A 35 -0.25 13.56 -15.77
C ASN A 35 -0.19 12.16 -16.40
N ASN A 36 0.76 11.31 -16.01
CA ASN A 36 0.91 9.97 -16.55
C ASN A 36 -0.17 9.03 -15.99
N LYS A 37 -1.09 8.62 -16.85
CA LYS A 37 -2.20 7.72 -16.49
C LYS A 37 -1.71 6.34 -16.00
N SER A 38 -0.59 5.85 -16.55
CA SER A 38 -0.01 4.57 -16.12
C SER A 38 0.55 4.65 -14.69
N LEU A 39 1.18 5.77 -14.33
CA LEU A 39 1.65 5.99 -12.96
C LEU A 39 0.49 6.14 -11.97
N GLN A 40 -0.57 6.86 -12.36
CA GLN A 40 -1.78 6.97 -11.54
C GLN A 40 -2.44 5.61 -11.33
N ALA A 41 -2.54 4.79 -12.40
CA ALA A 41 -3.10 3.44 -12.32
C ALA A 41 -2.23 2.54 -11.44
N ASN A 42 -0.90 2.58 -11.58
CA ASN A 42 0.03 1.84 -10.73
C ASN A 42 -0.11 2.21 -9.25
N THR A 43 -0.27 3.49 -8.93
CA THR A 43 -0.48 3.94 -7.54
C THR A 43 -1.77 3.34 -6.98
N LYS A 44 -2.88 3.42 -7.72
CA LYS A 44 -4.16 2.84 -7.28
C LYS A 44 -4.10 1.32 -7.11
N MET A 45 -3.42 0.64 -8.04
CA MET A 45 -3.20 -0.81 -7.96
C MET A 45 -2.34 -1.18 -6.76
N THR A 46 -1.28 -0.42 -6.50
CA THR A 46 -0.40 -0.60 -5.34
C THR A 46 -1.17 -0.46 -4.03
N ASP A 47 -2.02 0.55 -3.92
CA ASP A 47 -2.85 0.78 -2.73
C ASP A 47 -3.84 -0.38 -2.52
N ALA A 48 -4.49 -0.83 -3.58
CA ALA A 48 -5.41 -1.97 -3.53
C ALA A 48 -4.70 -3.27 -3.10
N GLN A 49 -3.53 -3.57 -3.67
CA GLN A 49 -2.74 -4.75 -3.33
C GLN A 49 -2.22 -4.70 -1.87
N LYS A 50 -1.84 -3.52 -1.37
CA LYS A 50 -1.45 -3.35 0.04
C LYS A 50 -2.61 -3.61 0.99
N LEU A 51 -3.82 -3.15 0.64
CA LEU A 51 -5.03 -3.44 1.41
C LEU A 51 -5.35 -4.93 1.37
N GLU A 52 -5.27 -5.57 0.19
CA GLU A 52 -5.45 -7.01 0.03
C GLU A 52 -4.47 -7.81 0.89
N ALA A 53 -3.18 -7.43 0.89
CA ALA A 53 -2.16 -8.08 1.73
C ALA A 53 -2.50 -8.03 3.22
N GLN A 54 -3.30 -7.06 3.65
CA GLN A 54 -3.71 -6.90 5.05
C GLN A 54 -5.00 -7.64 5.42
N THR A 55 -5.78 -8.12 4.46
CA THR A 55 -7.09 -8.75 4.76
C THR A 55 -6.96 -10.06 5.52
N GLY A 56 -5.93 -10.86 5.25
CA GLY A 56 -5.73 -12.17 5.87
C GLY A 56 -5.23 -12.18 7.32
N LYS A 57 -5.01 -11.03 7.94
CA LYS A 57 -4.48 -10.92 9.31
C LYS A 57 -5.55 -10.87 10.41
N PHE A 58 -6.81 -10.70 10.03
CA PHE A 58 -7.91 -10.57 10.98
C PHE A 58 -8.44 -11.94 11.43
N LEU A 59 -9.20 -11.92 12.52
CA LEU A 59 -9.96 -13.08 12.95
C LEU A 59 -10.97 -13.50 11.88
N ALA A 60 -11.23 -14.81 11.80
CA ALA A 60 -12.33 -15.31 11.00
C ALA A 60 -13.67 -14.71 11.48
N ASN A 61 -14.56 -14.41 10.55
CA ASN A 61 -15.87 -13.90 10.93
C ASN A 61 -16.65 -14.96 11.72
N PRO A 62 -17.38 -14.56 12.76
CA PRO A 62 -18.30 -15.47 13.44
C PRO A 62 -19.41 -15.89 12.47
N SER A 63 -19.83 -17.15 12.54
CA SER A 63 -21.02 -17.64 11.87
C SER A 63 -22.14 -17.82 12.88
N VAL A 64 -23.34 -17.43 12.48
CA VAL A 64 -24.57 -17.64 13.23
C VAL A 64 -25.48 -18.49 12.36
N GLU A 65 -25.80 -19.67 12.85
CA GLU A 65 -26.67 -20.62 12.17
C GLU A 65 -27.96 -20.75 12.98
N TRP A 66 -29.10 -20.58 12.30
CA TRP A 66 -30.41 -20.82 12.85
C TRP A 66 -30.98 -22.02 12.13
N GLU A 67 -31.34 -23.06 12.88
CA GLU A 67 -31.97 -24.25 12.36
C GLU A 67 -33.33 -24.47 13.05
N GLN A 68 -34.33 -24.77 12.25
CA GLN A 68 -35.68 -25.10 12.73
C GLN A 68 -36.05 -26.47 12.15
N MET A 69 -36.27 -27.44 13.03
CA MET A 69 -36.76 -28.76 12.66
C MET A 69 -38.21 -28.90 13.02
N TRP A 70 -39.01 -29.35 12.05
CA TRP A 70 -40.41 -29.64 12.24
C TRP A 70 -40.58 -31.15 12.53
N GLY A 71 -41.31 -31.46 13.56
CA GLY A 71 -41.65 -32.84 13.89
C GLY A 71 -42.46 -33.52 12.80
N ASN A 72 -42.42 -34.85 12.79
CA ASN A 72 -43.25 -35.69 11.93
C ASN A 72 -44.26 -36.51 12.75
N ARG A 73 -45.09 -37.31 12.06
CA ARG A 73 -46.17 -38.08 12.69
C ARG A 73 -45.68 -39.03 13.79
N ASN A 74 -44.42 -39.50 13.73
CA ASN A 74 -43.86 -40.42 14.69
C ASN A 74 -43.06 -39.73 15.81
N ASN A 75 -42.67 -38.49 15.58
CA ASN A 75 -41.99 -37.62 16.55
C ASN A 75 -42.53 -36.23 16.47
N PRO A 76 -43.72 -35.99 17.12
CA PRO A 76 -44.35 -34.69 17.07
C PRO A 76 -43.61 -33.69 17.95
N GLY A 77 -43.25 -32.56 17.39
CA GLY A 77 -42.58 -31.47 18.08
C GLY A 77 -41.87 -30.58 17.07
N SER A 78 -41.44 -29.43 17.49
CA SER A 78 -40.55 -28.54 16.74
C SER A 78 -39.35 -28.21 17.60
N GLU A 79 -38.17 -28.27 17.01
CA GLU A 79 -36.91 -27.94 17.66
C GLU A 79 -36.30 -26.71 16.97
N TYR A 80 -35.82 -25.80 17.79
CA TYR A 80 -35.10 -24.59 17.34
C TYR A 80 -33.69 -24.63 17.86
N THR A 81 -32.74 -24.59 16.96
CA THR A 81 -31.31 -24.54 17.32
C THR A 81 -30.71 -23.26 16.83
N LEU A 82 -30.08 -22.52 17.75
CA LEU A 82 -29.25 -21.37 17.43
C LEU A 82 -27.81 -21.70 17.73
N THR A 83 -26.98 -21.77 16.71
CA THR A 83 -25.55 -22.07 16.85
C THR A 83 -24.73 -20.85 16.48
N VAL A 84 -23.85 -20.45 17.38
CA VAL A 84 -22.84 -19.39 17.14
C VAL A 84 -21.45 -20.06 17.14
N LYS A 85 -20.74 -19.96 16.04
CA LYS A 85 -19.40 -20.53 15.88
C LYS A 85 -18.40 -19.40 15.65
N GLN A 86 -17.30 -19.41 16.42
CA GLN A 86 -16.15 -18.52 16.23
C GLN A 86 -14.89 -19.36 16.16
N SER A 87 -14.19 -19.27 15.03
CA SER A 87 -12.87 -19.92 14.87
C SER A 87 -11.78 -18.96 15.35
N LEU A 88 -10.90 -19.47 16.20
CA LEU A 88 -9.74 -18.74 16.71
C LEU A 88 -8.49 -19.54 16.41
N ASP A 89 -7.56 -18.95 15.67
CA ASP A 89 -6.23 -19.53 15.47
C ASP A 89 -5.37 -19.30 16.72
N PHE A 90 -4.30 -20.04 16.83
CA PHE A 90 -3.34 -19.85 17.92
C PHE A 90 -2.69 -18.45 17.82
N PRO A 91 -2.44 -17.75 18.96
CA PRO A 91 -1.97 -16.36 18.94
C PRO A 91 -0.73 -16.08 18.09
N THR A 92 0.22 -17.02 18.03
CA THR A 92 1.42 -16.91 17.18
C THR A 92 1.09 -16.87 15.69
N THR A 93 -0.01 -17.49 15.27
CA THR A 93 -0.48 -17.45 13.86
C THR A 93 -0.82 -16.02 13.45
N TYR A 94 -1.52 -15.27 14.30
CA TYR A 94 -1.83 -13.87 14.03
C TYR A 94 -0.59 -13.00 13.93
N SER A 95 0.40 -13.22 14.83
CA SER A 95 1.68 -12.51 14.76
C SER A 95 2.40 -12.79 13.44
N ASN A 96 2.45 -14.04 13.00
CA ASN A 96 3.09 -14.43 11.75
C ASN A 96 2.32 -13.92 10.52
N LYS A 97 0.98 -13.96 10.54
CA LYS A 97 0.12 -13.37 9.50
C LYS A 97 0.37 -11.87 9.37
N ASN A 98 0.52 -11.16 10.49
CA ASN A 98 0.81 -9.73 10.49
C ASN A 98 2.21 -9.42 9.92
N LYS A 99 3.24 -10.18 10.31
CA LYS A 99 4.58 -10.06 9.73
C LYS A 99 4.57 -10.30 8.22
N LEU A 100 3.89 -11.36 7.77
CA LEU A 100 3.76 -11.68 6.35
C LEU A 100 3.04 -10.57 5.58
N ALA A 101 1.94 -10.03 6.13
CA ALA A 101 1.21 -8.92 5.54
C ALA A 101 2.09 -7.68 5.34
N ASN A 102 2.90 -7.34 6.35
CA ASN A 102 3.83 -6.22 6.28
C ASN A 102 4.94 -6.45 5.24
N LEU A 103 5.51 -7.65 5.18
CA LEU A 103 6.52 -8.00 4.18
C LEU A 103 5.95 -7.92 2.76
N LYS A 104 4.74 -8.46 2.53
CA LYS A 104 4.04 -8.34 1.24
C LYS A 104 3.80 -6.88 0.87
N ALA A 105 3.31 -6.06 1.80
CA ALA A 105 3.07 -4.64 1.55
C ALA A 105 4.36 -3.89 1.18
N ASN A 106 5.48 -4.21 1.82
CA ASN A 106 6.79 -3.65 1.47
C ASN A 106 7.25 -4.08 0.08
N THR A 107 7.12 -5.38 -0.25
CA THR A 107 7.47 -5.90 -1.58
C THR A 107 6.65 -5.20 -2.68
N ILE A 108 5.35 -5.02 -2.48
CA ILE A 108 4.48 -4.28 -3.38
C ILE A 108 4.96 -2.83 -3.55
N GLY A 109 5.39 -2.19 -2.46
CA GLY A 109 5.97 -0.85 -2.49
C GLY A 109 7.24 -0.78 -3.36
N PHE A 110 8.15 -1.73 -3.22
CA PHE A 110 9.38 -1.79 -4.04
C PHE A 110 9.08 -2.06 -5.51
N GLN A 111 8.12 -2.94 -5.82
CA GLN A 111 7.70 -3.19 -7.20
C GLN A 111 7.12 -1.93 -7.85
N SER A 112 6.30 -1.18 -7.11
CA SER A 112 5.74 0.09 -7.58
C SER A 112 6.81 1.13 -7.83
N ALA A 113 7.82 1.22 -6.95
CA ALA A 113 8.95 2.13 -7.12
C ALA A 113 9.80 1.76 -8.35
N ALA A 114 10.08 0.47 -8.56
CA ALA A 114 10.80 -0.03 -9.72
C ALA A 114 10.03 0.28 -11.02
N TYR A 115 8.73 0.06 -11.04
CA TYR A 115 7.88 0.40 -12.19
C TYR A 115 7.91 1.90 -12.52
N ARG A 116 7.86 2.75 -11.48
CA ARG A 116 8.01 4.19 -11.66
C ARG A 116 9.34 4.56 -12.31
N GLN A 117 10.45 3.94 -11.87
CA GLN A 117 11.78 4.19 -12.46
C GLN A 117 11.89 3.73 -13.92
N GLN A 118 11.13 2.72 -14.33
CA GLN A 118 11.11 2.28 -15.74
C GLN A 118 10.36 3.24 -16.66
N LEU A 119 9.44 4.04 -16.12
CA LEU A 119 8.61 4.95 -16.89
C LEU A 119 9.15 6.39 -16.92
N LEU A 120 10.09 6.73 -16.06
CA LEU A 120 10.72 8.04 -15.97
C LEU A 120 12.12 8.03 -16.56
#